data_9818462e9e16218a23d6662a310fc0b0
#
_entry.id   9818462e9e16218a23d6662a310fc0b0
#
_cell.length_a   1.000
_cell.length_b   1.000
_cell.length_c   1.000
_cell.angle_alpha   90.00
_cell.angle_beta   90.00
_cell.angle_gamma   90.00
#
_symmetry.space_group_name_H-M   'P 1'
#
loop_
_entity.id
_entity.type
_entity.pdbx_description
1 polymer ?
#
loop_
_entity_poly.entity_id
_entity_poly.type
_entity_poly.pdbx_seq_one_letter_code
_entity_poly.pdbx_strand_id
1 'polypeptide(L)'
;MEFVKMHGLGNDFIILDDTDHRQKNGREDFETEKHCCEESELSPELVRHFCDRHRGIGADGVICVCNAGHPQADFRMKLYNADGSQARMCGNGIRCLGKYVYDHGKTEKVNLLIETDAGLYRLQLIKKEETDRICSVRVDMGTPDFVPEHISARFLLFRPVCVSMGN
;
A
#
# COMPACT_ATOMS: atom_id res chain seq x y z
N MET A 1 -16.24 9.24 -4.78
CA MET A 1 -15.10 8.45 -4.25
C MET A 1 -14.23 9.39 -3.44
N GLU A 2 -14.03 9.10 -2.18
CA GLU A 2 -13.10 9.85 -1.32
C GLU A 2 -11.71 9.24 -1.41
N PHE A 3 -10.67 10.07 -1.35
CA PHE A 3 -9.28 9.60 -1.35
C PHE A 3 -8.40 10.52 -0.49
N VAL A 4 -7.29 9.97 -0.04
CA VAL A 4 -6.23 10.74 0.62
C VAL A 4 -4.94 10.59 -0.17
N LYS A 5 -4.22 11.70 -0.38
CA LYS A 5 -2.91 11.64 -1.04
C LYS A 5 -1.81 11.68 0.01
N MET A 6 -0.91 10.71 -0.05
CA MET A 6 0.21 10.57 0.87
C MET A 6 1.50 10.28 0.11
N HIS A 7 2.65 10.47 0.76
CA HIS A 7 3.93 10.06 0.21
C HIS A 7 4.85 9.46 1.27
N GLY A 8 5.68 8.50 0.85
CA GLY A 8 6.79 7.99 1.62
C GLY A 8 8.11 8.25 0.89
N LEU A 9 8.95 9.17 1.41
CA LEU A 9 10.23 9.55 0.79
C LEU A 9 10.11 10.05 -0.66
N GLY A 10 9.04 10.80 -0.96
CA GLY A 10 8.78 11.35 -2.29
C GLY A 10 7.99 10.45 -3.23
N ASN A 11 7.88 9.15 -2.96
CA ASN A 11 7.02 8.23 -3.69
C ASN A 11 5.57 8.43 -3.23
N ASP A 12 4.70 8.97 -4.08
CA ASP A 12 3.36 9.43 -3.72
C ASP A 12 2.26 8.46 -4.17
N PHE A 13 1.25 8.33 -3.31
CA PHE A 13 0.16 7.37 -3.49
C PHE A 13 -1.20 8.03 -3.26
N ILE A 14 -2.19 7.55 -4.01
CA ILE A 14 -3.61 7.77 -3.76
C ILE A 14 -4.06 6.63 -2.84
N ILE A 15 -4.55 6.96 -1.64
CA ILE A 15 -5.09 5.99 -0.70
C ILE A 15 -6.61 5.95 -0.87
N LEU A 16 -7.15 4.77 -1.14
CA LEU A 16 -8.57 4.47 -1.19
C LEU A 16 -8.91 3.56 -0.01
N ASP A 17 -9.91 3.95 0.78
CA ASP A 17 -10.34 3.17 1.95
C ASP A 17 -11.61 2.39 1.64
N ASP A 18 -11.53 1.10 1.78
CA ASP A 18 -12.62 0.15 1.53
C ASP A 18 -12.97 -0.68 2.79
N THR A 19 -12.55 -0.21 3.98
CA THR A 19 -12.76 -0.94 5.24
C THR A 19 -14.19 -0.83 5.78
N ASP A 20 -14.93 0.23 5.45
CA ASP A 20 -16.23 0.53 6.05
C ASP A 20 -17.41 -0.23 5.41
N HIS A 21 -17.22 -0.91 4.28
CA HIS A 21 -18.31 -1.50 3.52
C HIS A 21 -18.95 -2.75 4.13
N ARG A 22 -18.27 -3.47 5.03
CA ARG A 22 -18.83 -4.64 5.71
C ARG A 22 -19.90 -4.30 6.77
N GLN A 23 -20.06 -3.03 7.17
CA GLN A 23 -21.01 -2.63 8.23
C GLN A 23 -22.34 -2.05 7.70
N LYS A 24 -22.44 -1.76 6.42
CA LYS A 24 -23.68 -1.20 5.81
C LYS A 24 -24.62 -2.30 5.27
N ASN A 25 -24.86 -3.35 6.04
CA ASN A 25 -25.96 -4.29 5.74
C ASN A 25 -27.31 -3.59 5.97
N GLY A 26 -27.99 -3.19 4.90
CA GLY A 26 -29.42 -2.83 4.97
C GLY A 26 -29.94 -1.69 4.12
N ARG A 27 -29.17 -1.12 3.20
CA ARG A 27 -29.74 -0.22 2.19
C ARG A 27 -29.20 -0.58 0.82
N GLU A 28 -30.11 -1.04 -0.04
CA GLU A 28 -29.95 -1.13 -1.50
C GLU A 28 -29.90 0.30 -2.05
N ASP A 29 -28.75 0.91 -2.06
CA ASP A 29 -28.52 2.17 -2.76
C ASP A 29 -27.51 1.96 -3.90
N PHE A 30 -28.11 1.77 -5.08
CA PHE A 30 -27.63 2.06 -6.44
C PHE A 30 -26.13 1.88 -6.74
N GLU A 31 -25.87 0.82 -7.52
CA GLU A 31 -24.88 0.65 -8.60
C GLU A 31 -23.98 1.86 -8.92
N THR A 32 -22.92 2.15 -8.15
CA THR A 32 -21.78 2.92 -8.69
C THR A 32 -20.54 2.96 -7.77
N GLU A 33 -20.54 2.42 -6.59
CA GLU A 33 -19.30 2.41 -5.78
C GLU A 33 -18.51 1.13 -6.08
N LYS A 34 -17.54 1.24 -6.98
CA LYS A 34 -16.57 0.18 -7.23
C LYS A 34 -15.69 0.00 -6.00
N HIS A 35 -15.86 -1.12 -5.31
CA HIS A 35 -15.04 -1.54 -4.20
C HIS A 35 -13.68 -1.99 -4.72
N CYS A 36 -12.60 -1.40 -4.22
CA CYS A 36 -11.25 -1.77 -4.66
C CYS A 36 -10.74 -3.07 -4.02
N CYS A 37 -11.49 -3.62 -3.06
CA CYS A 37 -11.07 -4.79 -2.27
C CYS A 37 -11.84 -6.08 -2.56
N GLU A 38 -12.99 -6.00 -3.22
CA GLU A 38 -13.75 -7.17 -3.66
C GLU A 38 -13.23 -7.73 -4.99
N GLU A 39 -13.88 -8.75 -5.54
CA GLU A 39 -13.48 -9.42 -6.78
C GLU A 39 -13.41 -8.50 -8.02
N SER A 40 -14.02 -7.30 -7.96
CA SER A 40 -13.85 -6.26 -8.96
C SER A 40 -12.59 -5.43 -8.63
N GLU A 41 -11.44 -5.91 -9.02
CA GLU A 41 -10.18 -5.15 -9.01
C GLU A 41 -10.35 -3.80 -9.74
N LEU A 42 -9.61 -2.78 -9.29
CA LEU A 42 -9.54 -1.53 -10.05
C LEU A 42 -9.04 -1.83 -11.46
N SER A 43 -9.80 -1.44 -12.47
CA SER A 43 -9.33 -1.67 -13.84
C SER A 43 -8.02 -0.92 -14.09
N PRO A 44 -7.06 -1.49 -14.85
CA PRO A 44 -5.80 -0.84 -15.18
C PRO A 44 -6.00 0.55 -15.80
N GLU A 45 -7.08 0.74 -16.59
CA GLU A 45 -7.43 2.03 -17.20
C GLU A 45 -7.78 3.08 -16.14
N LEU A 46 -8.56 2.68 -15.11
CA LEU A 46 -8.95 3.58 -14.04
C LEU A 46 -7.75 3.98 -13.18
N VAL A 47 -6.86 3.03 -12.88
CA VAL A 47 -5.61 3.30 -12.16
C VAL A 47 -4.75 4.29 -12.94
N ARG A 48 -4.53 4.04 -14.25
CA ARG A 48 -3.78 4.97 -15.12
C ARG A 48 -4.41 6.36 -15.13
N HIS A 49 -5.74 6.44 -15.19
CA HIS A 49 -6.44 7.72 -15.15
C HIS A 49 -6.22 8.45 -13.81
N PHE A 50 -6.34 7.76 -12.68
CA PHE A 50 -6.08 8.35 -11.37
C PHE A 50 -4.63 8.84 -11.23
N CYS A 51 -3.67 8.07 -11.72
CA CYS A 51 -2.25 8.38 -11.61
C CYS A 51 -1.75 9.43 -12.59
N ASP A 52 -2.52 9.76 -13.63
CA ASP A 52 -2.14 10.79 -14.60
C ASP A 52 -2.01 12.16 -13.91
N ARG A 53 -0.78 12.74 -13.95
CA ARG A 53 -0.47 14.00 -13.27
C ARG A 53 -1.05 15.24 -13.95
N HIS A 54 -1.55 15.10 -15.18
CA HIS A 54 -2.10 16.20 -15.97
C HIS A 54 -3.62 16.16 -16.08
N ARG A 55 -4.22 14.97 -16.01
CA ARG A 55 -5.66 14.76 -16.27
C ARG A 55 -6.38 14.05 -15.13
N GLY A 56 -5.64 13.46 -14.20
CA GLY A 56 -6.14 12.75 -13.03
C GLY A 56 -5.74 13.44 -11.72
N ILE A 57 -5.66 12.65 -10.65
CA ILE A 57 -5.18 13.09 -9.33
C ILE A 57 -3.65 13.24 -9.36
N GLY A 58 -2.98 12.36 -10.11
CA GLY A 58 -1.52 12.29 -10.25
C GLY A 58 -0.85 11.61 -9.06
N ALA A 59 -0.24 10.44 -9.28
CA ALA A 59 0.52 9.71 -8.27
C ALA A 59 1.43 8.66 -8.93
N ASP A 60 2.35 8.09 -8.14
CA ASP A 60 3.17 6.95 -8.53
C ASP A 60 2.41 5.62 -8.42
N GLY A 61 1.27 5.60 -7.70
CA GLY A 61 0.42 4.44 -7.56
C GLY A 61 -0.83 4.67 -6.74
N VAL A 62 -1.66 3.64 -6.64
CA VAL A 62 -2.89 3.60 -5.84
C VAL A 62 -2.76 2.50 -4.80
N ILE A 63 -3.09 2.81 -3.56
CA ILE A 63 -3.16 1.85 -2.45
C ILE A 63 -4.61 1.73 -2.01
N CYS A 64 -5.14 0.51 -2.03
CA CYS A 64 -6.42 0.19 -1.42
C CYS A 64 -6.19 -0.37 -0.02
N VAL A 65 -6.84 0.24 0.97
CA VAL A 65 -6.87 -0.23 2.36
C VAL A 65 -8.10 -1.10 2.50
N CYS A 66 -7.89 -2.39 2.76
CA CYS A 66 -8.94 -3.40 2.80
C CYS A 66 -8.99 -4.08 4.16
N ASN A 67 -10.14 -4.69 4.45
CA ASN A 67 -10.24 -5.63 5.55
C ASN A 67 -9.35 -6.84 5.27
N ALA A 68 -8.62 -7.32 6.28
CA ALA A 68 -7.77 -8.49 6.15
C ALA A 68 -8.58 -9.75 5.85
N GLY A 69 -8.05 -10.59 4.95
CA GLY A 69 -8.52 -11.96 4.74
C GLY A 69 -7.83 -12.95 5.71
N HIS A 70 -6.60 -12.66 6.07
CA HIS A 70 -5.84 -13.49 7.01
C HIS A 70 -6.25 -13.20 8.46
N PRO A 71 -6.55 -14.24 9.30
CA PRO A 71 -7.14 -14.05 10.64
C PRO A 71 -6.24 -13.30 11.64
N GLN A 72 -4.94 -13.25 11.40
CA GLN A 72 -4.00 -12.54 12.28
C GLN A 72 -3.68 -11.13 11.80
N ALA A 73 -4.02 -10.78 10.55
CA ALA A 73 -3.73 -9.47 10.01
C ALA A 73 -4.78 -8.45 10.44
N ASP A 74 -4.34 -7.21 10.65
CA ASP A 74 -5.22 -6.11 11.01
C ASP A 74 -5.91 -5.50 9.78
N PHE A 75 -5.14 -5.34 8.68
CA PHE A 75 -5.60 -4.80 7.40
C PHE A 75 -4.92 -5.53 6.25
N ARG A 76 -5.49 -5.36 5.05
CA ARG A 76 -4.87 -5.79 3.81
C ARG A 76 -4.55 -4.59 2.92
N MET A 77 -3.39 -4.63 2.28
CA MET A 77 -2.95 -3.68 1.27
C MET A 77 -3.04 -4.31 -0.12
N LYS A 78 -3.81 -3.71 -1.02
CA LYS A 78 -3.64 -3.91 -2.47
C LYS A 78 -2.95 -2.69 -3.06
N LEU A 79 -1.99 -2.93 -3.94
CA LEU A 79 -1.16 -1.87 -4.52
C LEU A 79 -1.16 -1.96 -6.04
N TYR A 80 -1.36 -0.83 -6.69
CA TYR A 80 -1.31 -0.68 -8.13
C TYR A 80 -0.30 0.39 -8.51
N ASN A 81 0.56 0.07 -9.47
CA ASN A 81 1.50 1.03 -10.06
C ASN A 81 0.77 2.01 -11.00
N ALA A 82 1.39 3.14 -11.31
CA ALA A 82 0.80 4.15 -12.21
C ALA A 82 0.49 3.63 -13.62
N ASP A 83 1.13 2.54 -14.07
CA ASP A 83 0.85 1.88 -15.34
C ASP A 83 -0.38 0.95 -15.32
N GLY A 84 -1.00 0.80 -14.16
CA GLY A 84 -2.17 -0.05 -13.93
C GLY A 84 -1.82 -1.49 -13.55
N SER A 85 -0.55 -1.86 -13.49
CA SER A 85 -0.13 -3.18 -13.02
C SER A 85 -0.30 -3.30 -11.51
N GLN A 86 -0.69 -4.49 -11.02
CA GLN A 86 -0.74 -4.76 -9.60
C GLN A 86 0.68 -5.08 -9.09
N ALA A 87 1.07 -4.45 -8.00
CA ALA A 87 2.33 -4.72 -7.32
C ALA A 87 2.09 -5.53 -6.05
N ARG A 88 2.99 -6.47 -5.75
CA ARG A 88 2.84 -7.35 -4.61
C ARG A 88 3.11 -6.66 -3.28
N MET A 89 4.06 -5.72 -3.26
CA MET A 89 4.48 -4.99 -2.05
C MET A 89 5.23 -3.70 -2.40
N CYS A 90 5.14 -2.68 -1.54
CA CYS A 90 5.98 -1.49 -1.59
C CYS A 90 6.26 -0.98 -0.18
N GLY A 91 7.55 -0.94 0.22
CA GLY A 91 7.97 -0.48 1.53
C GLY A 91 7.59 0.98 1.84
N ASN A 92 7.55 1.86 0.82
CA ASN A 92 7.07 3.24 0.98
C ASN A 92 5.55 3.28 1.17
N GLY A 93 4.83 2.50 0.34
CA GLY A 93 3.37 2.45 0.36
C GLY A 93 2.82 1.88 1.65
N ILE A 94 3.39 0.79 2.16
CA ILE A 94 2.90 0.16 3.40
C ILE A 94 3.09 1.08 4.63
N ARG A 95 4.11 1.98 4.62
CA ARG A 95 4.26 3.00 5.67
C ARG A 95 3.16 4.06 5.58
N CYS A 96 2.78 4.46 4.36
CA CYS A 96 1.63 5.36 4.16
C CYS A 96 0.34 4.72 4.67
N LEU A 97 0.09 3.43 4.36
CA LEU A 97 -1.06 2.70 4.87
C LEU A 97 -1.07 2.65 6.41
N GLY A 98 0.05 2.26 7.05
CA GLY A 98 0.13 2.19 8.50
C GLY A 98 -0.18 3.52 9.19
N LYS A 99 0.36 4.63 8.65
CA LYS A 99 0.04 5.97 9.14
C LYS A 99 -1.43 6.33 8.89
N TYR A 100 -1.95 6.02 7.70
CA TYR A 100 -3.33 6.31 7.32
C TYR A 100 -4.33 5.69 8.28
N VAL A 101 -4.25 4.38 8.52
CA VAL A 101 -5.24 3.68 9.36
C VAL A 101 -5.25 4.16 10.80
N TYR A 102 -4.11 4.62 11.31
CA TYR A 102 -4.03 5.22 12.64
C TYR A 102 -4.59 6.64 12.67
N ASP A 103 -4.10 7.52 11.81
CA ASP A 103 -4.47 8.94 11.79
C ASP A 103 -5.97 9.15 11.46
N HIS A 104 -6.62 8.19 10.78
CA HIS A 104 -8.06 8.22 10.46
C HIS A 104 -8.91 7.39 11.44
N GLY A 105 -8.35 6.98 12.58
CA GLY A 105 -9.10 6.31 13.65
C GLY A 105 -9.62 4.90 13.31
N LYS A 106 -9.04 4.23 12.29
CA LYS A 106 -9.40 2.85 11.95
C LYS A 106 -8.82 1.86 12.95
N THR A 107 -7.79 2.24 13.69
CA THR A 107 -7.16 1.45 14.75
C THR A 107 -6.47 2.34 15.77
N GLU A 108 -6.38 1.87 17.01
CA GLU A 108 -5.57 2.47 18.06
C GLU A 108 -4.24 1.72 18.29
N LYS A 109 -4.04 0.61 17.56
CA LYS A 109 -2.82 -0.21 17.67
C LYS A 109 -1.63 0.51 17.06
N VAL A 110 -0.50 0.46 17.74
CA VAL A 110 0.79 0.97 17.24
C VAL A 110 1.66 -0.15 16.64
N ASN A 111 1.31 -1.40 16.85
CA ASN A 111 1.92 -2.55 16.19
C ASN A 111 0.85 -3.21 15.33
N LEU A 112 1.09 -3.23 14.03
CA LEU A 112 0.15 -3.74 13.03
C LEU A 112 0.75 -4.92 12.29
N LEU A 113 -0.10 -5.85 11.88
CA LEU A 113 0.22 -6.89 10.92
C LEU A 113 -0.58 -6.63 9.64
N ILE A 114 0.11 -6.35 8.56
CA ILE A 114 -0.51 -6.01 7.27
C ILE A 114 -0.35 -7.17 6.31
N GLU A 115 -1.47 -7.62 5.75
CA GLU A 115 -1.53 -8.59 4.66
C GLU A 115 -1.24 -7.89 3.33
N THR A 116 -0.41 -8.50 2.50
CA THR A 116 -0.12 -8.07 1.12
C THR A 116 -0.04 -9.29 0.22
N ASP A 117 0.04 -9.10 -1.09
CA ASP A 117 0.21 -10.22 -2.03
C ASP A 117 1.63 -10.84 -1.99
N ALA A 118 2.57 -10.21 -1.28
CA ALA A 118 3.89 -10.77 -1.01
C ALA A 118 3.99 -11.49 0.36
N GLY A 119 2.97 -11.36 1.22
CA GLY A 119 2.95 -11.97 2.55
C GLY A 119 2.52 -11.01 3.66
N LEU A 120 2.84 -11.36 4.89
CA LEU A 120 2.50 -10.60 6.08
C LEU A 120 3.68 -9.75 6.55
N TYR A 121 3.43 -8.47 6.76
CA TYR A 121 4.45 -7.50 7.21
C TYR A 121 4.08 -6.86 8.54
N ARG A 122 5.04 -6.85 9.45
CA ARG A 122 4.89 -6.19 10.75
C ARG A 122 5.30 -4.73 10.65
N LEU A 123 4.43 -3.85 11.15
CA LEU A 123 4.68 -2.43 11.25
C LEU A 123 4.71 -2.02 12.72
N GLN A 124 5.62 -1.11 13.04
CA GLN A 124 5.63 -0.37 14.29
C GLN A 124 5.43 1.11 14.00
N LEU A 125 4.31 1.64 14.48
CA LEU A 125 3.97 3.06 14.36
C LEU A 125 4.63 3.84 15.50
N ILE A 126 5.35 4.89 15.18
CA ILE A 126 6.07 5.72 16.15
C ILE A 126 5.34 7.05 16.25
N LYS A 127 4.80 7.32 17.45
CA LYS A 127 4.11 8.58 17.77
C LYS A 127 5.10 9.69 18.03
N LYS A 128 4.69 10.91 17.73
CA LYS A 128 5.39 12.10 18.18
C LYS A 128 5.07 12.35 19.65
N GLU A 129 6.08 12.62 20.48
CA GLU A 129 5.93 12.76 21.94
C GLU A 129 4.89 13.80 22.36
N GLU A 130 4.74 14.88 21.60
CA GLU A 130 3.84 15.99 21.90
C GLU A 130 2.42 15.88 21.30
N THR A 131 2.21 14.92 20.41
CA THR A 131 0.93 14.76 19.69
C THR A 131 0.61 13.29 19.51
N ASP A 132 -0.67 12.93 19.41
CA ASP A 132 -1.08 11.55 19.13
C ASP A 132 -0.94 11.17 17.64
N ARG A 133 -0.12 11.90 16.89
CA ARG A 133 0.09 11.66 15.45
C ARG A 133 1.30 10.78 15.20
N ILE A 134 1.19 9.93 14.20
CA ILE A 134 2.30 9.09 13.75
C ILE A 134 3.33 9.95 12.99
N CYS A 135 4.57 9.96 13.48
CA CYS A 135 5.68 10.67 12.84
C CYS A 135 6.58 9.75 12.00
N SER A 136 6.61 8.46 12.32
CA SER A 136 7.43 7.48 11.59
C SER A 136 6.79 6.10 11.64
N VAL A 137 7.10 5.25 10.65
CA VAL A 137 6.66 3.86 10.60
C VAL A 137 7.87 2.98 10.28
N ARG A 138 8.13 2.03 11.17
CA ARG A 138 9.12 0.98 10.95
C ARG A 138 8.42 -0.23 10.36
N VAL A 139 9.02 -0.82 9.33
CA VAL A 139 8.52 -2.03 8.66
C VAL A 139 9.56 -3.12 8.81
N ASP A 140 9.14 -4.31 9.23
CA ASP A 140 9.97 -5.51 9.19
C ASP A 140 9.89 -6.09 7.77
N MET A 141 10.97 -5.90 7.00
CA MET A 141 11.08 -6.36 5.61
C MET A 141 11.61 -7.78 5.49
N GLY A 142 11.88 -8.46 6.62
CA GLY A 142 12.49 -9.78 6.62
C GLY A 142 13.99 -9.74 6.29
N THR A 143 14.50 -10.91 5.90
CA THR A 143 15.93 -11.08 5.56
C THR A 143 16.14 -10.90 4.07
N PRO A 144 17.17 -10.17 3.63
CA PRO A 144 17.49 -10.04 2.21
C PRO A 144 17.98 -11.38 1.64
N ASP A 145 17.45 -11.73 0.46
CA ASP A 145 17.94 -12.87 -0.30
C ASP A 145 18.96 -12.42 -1.34
N PHE A 146 20.17 -12.97 -1.27
CA PHE A 146 21.20 -12.74 -2.27
C PHE A 146 20.95 -13.70 -3.46
N VAL A 147 20.51 -13.12 -4.57
CA VAL A 147 20.27 -13.89 -5.79
C VAL A 147 21.56 -13.91 -6.59
N PRO A 148 22.14 -15.09 -6.86
CA PRO A 148 23.35 -15.24 -7.66
C PRO A 148 23.02 -15.08 -9.16
N GLU A 149 22.38 -14.00 -9.54
CA GLU A 149 22.21 -13.67 -10.95
C GLU A 149 23.48 -13.04 -11.48
N HIS A 150 24.06 -13.68 -12.51
CA HIS A 150 25.12 -13.09 -13.30
C HIS A 150 24.52 -11.98 -14.18
N ILE A 151 24.44 -10.76 -13.60
CA ILE A 151 24.20 -9.59 -14.44
C ILE A 151 25.41 -9.45 -15.33
N SER A 152 25.24 -9.80 -16.61
CA SER A 152 26.26 -9.62 -17.64
C SER A 152 26.37 -8.13 -17.99
N ALA A 153 26.87 -7.34 -17.06
CA ALA A 153 27.06 -5.90 -17.24
C ALA A 153 28.42 -5.67 -17.91
N ARG A 154 28.47 -5.84 -19.23
CA ARG A 154 29.69 -5.65 -20.06
C ARG A 154 30.24 -4.22 -20.01
N PHE A 155 29.56 -3.28 -19.35
CA PHE A 155 29.92 -1.85 -19.31
C PHE A 155 30.00 -1.24 -17.90
N LEU A 156 29.86 -2.03 -16.83
CA LEU A 156 29.97 -1.50 -15.49
C LEU A 156 31.40 -1.65 -14.92
N LEU A 157 31.95 -0.56 -14.37
CA LEU A 157 33.23 -0.52 -13.69
C LEU A 157 33.19 -1.21 -12.31
N PHE A 158 32.03 -1.70 -11.87
CA PHE A 158 31.82 -2.37 -10.59
C PHE A 158 31.05 -3.67 -10.78
N ARG A 159 31.22 -4.58 -9.82
CA ARG A 159 30.44 -5.84 -9.77
C ARG A 159 29.16 -5.56 -8.99
N PRO A 160 27.97 -5.54 -9.61
CA PRO A 160 26.72 -5.42 -8.89
C PRO A 160 26.44 -6.68 -8.07
N VAL A 161 25.80 -6.50 -6.91
CA VAL A 161 25.25 -7.58 -6.10
C VAL A 161 23.74 -7.48 -6.17
N CYS A 162 23.09 -8.55 -6.62
CA CYS A 162 21.63 -8.62 -6.64
C CYS A 162 21.11 -9.04 -5.27
N VAL A 163 20.20 -8.25 -4.73
CA VAL A 163 19.53 -8.52 -3.46
C VAL A 163 18.04 -8.42 -3.67
N SER A 164 17.31 -9.50 -3.37
CA SER A 164 15.85 -9.47 -3.33
C SER A 164 15.38 -9.16 -1.90
N MET A 165 14.38 -8.29 -1.79
CA MET A 165 13.68 -7.97 -0.54
C MET A 165 12.20 -8.43 -0.60
N GLY A 166 11.91 -9.43 -1.45
CA GLY A 166 10.57 -9.99 -1.59
C GLY A 166 9.61 -9.18 -2.49
N ASN A 167 10.13 -8.34 -3.35
CA ASN A 167 9.35 -7.58 -4.35
C ASN A 167 9.29 -8.35 -5.66
#